data_0f90ac1aa94748bb78ca5a2350851fd2
#
_entry.id   0f90ac1aa94748bb78ca5a2350851fd2
#
_cell.length_a   1.000
_cell.length_b   1.000
_cell.length_c   1.000
_cell.angle_alpha   90.00
_cell.angle_beta   90.00
_cell.angle_gamma   90.00
#
_symmetry.space_group_name_H-M   'P 1'
#
loop_
_entity.id
_entity.type
_entity.pdbx_description
1 polymer ?
#
loop_
_entity_poly.entity_id
_entity_poly.type
_entity_poly.pdbx_seq_one_letter_code
_entity_poly.pdbx_strand_id
1 'polypeptide(L)'
;MSRVIIVGAGYVGLTLGVASARVGHEVYFVDINVNTVSKLNQRRATFFEQGLQESLDTLFSGRGDIAFENLHALYKAIQPQVAIYVISLGTPLGPDSKAMLGPVENVTQEVANFMTEEDLIVLRSTVAVGTSQHLISSIPRITNLSFCPERTIEGKALEELSTLPQIISGNTTRALGLAEAYFSTITSSVITAATLETAELIKLASNSFRDLNFAFANLLALISDQHGVNVNELISLANFRYDRNVIALPGLVGGPCLEKDAYILAQSFNSPFSDILLNARHLNENFASKAIDFISTKGVTPHTRVLICGAAFKGKPVTSDTRGSFIFEIVKNLCLLGIQKENIVIIDPKVDEEILGIPVKSNSSGLENKFDFMIQLTDHAVFEEAEFDEFVSRQCAHIISFWPKNKILNAAETINLFLGGLR
;
A
#
# COMPACT_ATOMS: atom_id res chain seq x y z
N MET A 1 -11.44 21.74 19.49
CA MET A 1 -12.11 20.76 18.61
C MET A 1 -12.45 21.46 17.31
N SER A 2 -12.13 20.86 16.19
CA SER A 2 -12.36 21.44 14.85
C SER A 2 -13.26 20.51 14.04
N ARG A 3 -13.93 21.07 13.05
CA ARG A 3 -14.56 20.26 12.00
C ARG A 3 -13.48 19.80 11.01
N VAL A 4 -13.47 18.50 10.67
CA VAL A 4 -12.54 17.89 9.72
C VAL A 4 -13.35 17.25 8.60
N ILE A 5 -13.10 17.66 7.38
CA ILE A 5 -13.75 17.15 6.17
C ILE A 5 -12.70 16.37 5.38
N ILE A 6 -12.84 15.06 5.35
CA ILE A 6 -11.94 14.16 4.63
C ILE A 6 -12.48 14.01 3.21
N VAL A 7 -11.73 14.48 2.22
CA VAL A 7 -12.05 14.32 0.80
C VAL A 7 -11.19 13.20 0.22
N GLY A 8 -11.85 12.09 -0.10
CA GLY A 8 -11.25 10.79 -0.39
C GLY A 8 -11.24 9.89 0.85
N ALA A 9 -12.25 9.01 0.98
CA ALA A 9 -12.39 8.08 2.09
C ALA A 9 -11.72 6.71 1.82
N GLY A 10 -10.60 6.73 1.08
CA GLY A 10 -9.72 5.58 0.92
C GLY A 10 -8.93 5.30 2.19
N TYR A 11 -7.88 4.46 2.07
CA TYR A 11 -7.09 4.02 3.22
C TYR A 11 -6.57 5.19 4.07
N VAL A 12 -5.88 6.15 3.45
CA VAL A 12 -5.28 7.31 4.12
C VAL A 12 -6.33 8.22 4.76
N GLY A 13 -7.40 8.52 4.02
CA GLY A 13 -8.43 9.43 4.50
C GLY A 13 -9.26 8.85 5.62
N LEU A 14 -9.71 7.61 5.48
CA LEU A 14 -10.55 6.97 6.48
C LEU A 14 -9.82 6.74 7.80
N THR A 15 -8.57 6.29 7.76
CA THR A 15 -7.76 6.08 8.98
C THR A 15 -7.47 7.39 9.70
N LEU A 16 -7.12 8.47 8.97
CA LEU A 16 -6.93 9.78 9.57
C LEU A 16 -8.25 10.37 10.12
N GLY A 17 -9.36 10.20 9.40
CA GLY A 17 -10.67 10.63 9.86
C GLY A 17 -11.06 9.94 11.19
N VAL A 18 -10.85 8.64 11.29
CA VAL A 18 -11.08 7.89 12.54
C VAL A 18 -10.14 8.34 13.65
N ALA A 19 -8.85 8.54 13.36
CA ALA A 19 -7.90 9.07 14.35
C ALA A 19 -8.31 10.46 14.85
N SER A 20 -8.80 11.33 13.96
CA SER A 20 -9.33 12.65 14.31
C SER A 20 -10.58 12.57 15.20
N ALA A 21 -11.50 11.65 14.89
CA ALA A 21 -12.69 11.43 15.69
C ALA A 21 -12.36 10.90 17.10
N ARG A 22 -11.34 10.04 17.23
CA ARG A 22 -10.87 9.53 18.55
C ARG A 22 -10.43 10.63 19.49
N VAL A 23 -9.90 11.74 18.98
CA VAL A 23 -9.46 12.90 19.77
C VAL A 23 -10.51 14.00 19.85
N GLY A 24 -11.75 13.73 19.41
CA GLY A 24 -12.92 14.57 19.59
C GLY A 24 -13.19 15.61 18.50
N HIS A 25 -12.53 15.51 17.33
CA HIS A 25 -12.91 16.33 16.17
C HIS A 25 -14.28 15.88 15.60
N GLU A 26 -15.01 16.83 15.02
CA GLU A 26 -16.23 16.54 14.26
C GLU A 26 -15.84 16.15 12.82
N VAL A 27 -15.96 14.87 12.46
CA VAL A 27 -15.44 14.34 11.18
C VAL A 27 -16.60 14.03 10.23
N TYR A 28 -16.41 14.41 8.97
CA TYR A 28 -17.22 14.01 7.82
C TYR A 28 -16.33 13.51 6.68
N PHE A 29 -16.89 12.61 5.88
CA PHE A 29 -16.20 12.03 4.72
C PHE A 29 -16.90 12.44 3.43
N VAL A 30 -16.12 12.70 2.39
CA VAL A 30 -16.63 12.95 1.03
C VAL A 30 -15.91 12.00 0.09
N ASP A 31 -16.66 11.19 -0.65
CA ASP A 31 -16.08 10.25 -1.62
C ASP A 31 -17.03 10.04 -2.80
N ILE A 32 -16.50 10.04 -4.02
CA ILE A 32 -17.29 9.83 -5.24
C ILE A 32 -17.82 8.39 -5.37
N ASN A 33 -17.25 7.45 -4.63
CA ASN A 33 -17.68 6.05 -4.65
C ASN A 33 -18.91 5.87 -3.76
N VAL A 34 -20.07 5.72 -4.39
CA VAL A 34 -21.36 5.54 -3.72
C VAL A 34 -21.36 4.35 -2.75
N ASN A 35 -20.64 3.27 -3.10
CA ASN A 35 -20.54 2.10 -2.21
C ASN A 35 -19.74 2.43 -0.94
N THR A 36 -18.65 3.21 -1.06
CA THR A 36 -17.89 3.71 0.10
C THR A 36 -18.77 4.57 0.98
N VAL A 37 -19.48 5.54 0.41
CA VAL A 37 -20.42 6.42 1.14
C VAL A 37 -21.49 5.59 1.86
N SER A 38 -22.13 4.65 1.17
CA SER A 38 -23.16 3.77 1.73
C SER A 38 -22.63 2.94 2.90
N LYS A 39 -21.46 2.29 2.72
CA LYS A 39 -20.83 1.49 3.80
C LYS A 39 -20.51 2.35 5.03
N LEU A 40 -19.94 3.53 4.85
CA LEU A 40 -19.59 4.43 5.96
C LEU A 40 -20.82 4.93 6.70
N ASN A 41 -21.93 5.25 6.00
CA ASN A 41 -23.19 5.63 6.64
C ASN A 41 -23.83 4.45 7.40
N GLN A 42 -23.53 3.22 7.02
CA GLN A 42 -23.87 2.01 7.78
C GLN A 42 -22.83 1.65 8.87
N ARG A 43 -21.79 2.46 9.08
CA ARG A 43 -20.66 2.21 10.01
C ARG A 43 -19.85 0.97 9.63
N ARG A 44 -19.79 0.59 8.36
CA ARG A 44 -19.01 -0.55 7.87
C ARG A 44 -17.68 -0.09 7.30
N ALA A 45 -16.63 -0.74 7.73
CA ALA A 45 -15.29 -0.54 7.18
C ALA A 45 -15.24 -0.96 5.70
N THR A 46 -14.51 -0.21 4.89
CA THR A 46 -14.36 -0.46 3.44
C THR A 46 -13.17 -1.33 3.11
N PHE A 47 -12.26 -1.54 4.05
CA PHE A 47 -11.08 -2.40 3.97
C PHE A 47 -10.70 -2.89 5.37
N PHE A 48 -9.81 -3.88 5.44
CA PHE A 48 -9.29 -4.38 6.71
C PHE A 48 -8.20 -3.46 7.26
N GLU A 49 -8.40 -2.96 8.47
CA GLU A 49 -7.40 -2.29 9.31
C GLU A 49 -7.72 -2.61 10.77
N GLN A 50 -6.70 -2.90 11.57
CA GLN A 50 -6.91 -3.28 12.96
C GLN A 50 -7.60 -2.17 13.76
N GLY A 51 -8.73 -2.48 14.39
CA GLY A 51 -9.52 -1.55 15.20
C GLY A 51 -10.36 -0.53 14.41
N LEU A 52 -10.38 -0.60 13.07
CA LEU A 52 -11.16 0.34 12.23
C LEU A 52 -12.66 0.12 12.39
N GLN A 53 -13.13 -1.13 12.27
CA GLN A 53 -14.56 -1.45 12.39
C GLN A 53 -15.11 -1.03 13.77
N GLU A 54 -14.43 -1.42 14.85
CA GLU A 54 -14.80 -1.07 16.21
C GLU A 54 -14.86 0.46 16.40
N SER A 55 -13.91 1.19 15.81
CA SER A 55 -13.89 2.65 15.88
C SER A 55 -15.06 3.28 15.13
N LEU A 56 -15.45 2.76 13.96
CA LEU A 56 -16.62 3.26 13.24
C LEU A 56 -17.90 3.03 14.04
N ASP A 57 -18.06 1.85 14.64
CA ASP A 57 -19.23 1.51 15.45
C ASP A 57 -19.36 2.38 16.69
N THR A 58 -18.24 2.70 17.35
CA THR A 58 -18.25 3.46 18.62
C THR A 58 -18.27 4.96 18.42
N LEU A 59 -17.35 5.51 17.61
CA LEU A 59 -17.15 6.97 17.50
C LEU A 59 -18.26 7.67 16.71
N PHE A 60 -18.91 6.96 15.80
CA PHE A 60 -19.97 7.51 14.96
C PHE A 60 -21.37 6.99 15.31
N SER A 61 -21.50 6.25 16.41
CA SER A 61 -22.78 5.77 16.92
C SER A 61 -23.75 6.92 17.19
N GLY A 62 -25.01 6.75 16.82
CA GLY A 62 -26.07 7.74 17.05
C GLY A 62 -25.97 9.02 16.20
N ARG A 63 -24.95 9.18 15.37
CA ARG A 63 -24.87 10.27 14.39
C ARG A 63 -25.72 9.94 13.15
N GLY A 64 -26.25 10.99 12.49
CA GLY A 64 -26.81 10.89 11.14
C GLY A 64 -25.75 10.46 10.10
N ASP A 65 -25.94 10.81 8.85
CA ASP A 65 -24.97 10.54 7.80
C ASP A 65 -23.63 11.20 8.10
N ILE A 66 -22.56 10.44 7.94
CA ILE A 66 -21.17 10.87 8.15
C ILE A 66 -20.39 10.95 6.83
N ALA A 67 -20.93 10.38 5.77
CA ALA A 67 -20.30 10.32 4.44
C ALA A 67 -21.25 10.84 3.36
N PHE A 68 -20.71 11.56 2.38
CA PHE A 68 -21.44 12.24 1.32
C PHE A 68 -20.72 12.06 -0.02
N GLU A 69 -21.46 12.08 -1.13
CA GLU A 69 -20.91 11.87 -2.47
C GLU A 69 -20.11 13.08 -2.99
N ASN A 70 -20.40 14.29 -2.48
CA ASN A 70 -19.71 15.54 -2.84
C ASN A 70 -19.89 16.61 -1.76
N LEU A 71 -19.12 17.70 -1.86
CA LEU A 71 -19.17 18.80 -0.90
C LEU A 71 -20.54 19.53 -0.88
N HIS A 72 -21.24 19.62 -2.01
CA HIS A 72 -22.59 20.22 -2.04
C HIS A 72 -23.60 19.41 -1.24
N ALA A 73 -23.55 18.07 -1.34
CA ALA A 73 -24.41 17.20 -0.54
C ALA A 73 -24.11 17.35 0.97
N LEU A 74 -22.82 17.42 1.33
CA LEU A 74 -22.39 17.66 2.70
C LEU A 74 -22.95 19.00 3.23
N TYR A 75 -22.74 20.10 2.51
CA TYR A 75 -23.17 21.45 2.96
C TYR A 75 -24.68 21.71 2.87
N LYS A 76 -25.44 20.82 2.26
CA LYS A 76 -26.91 20.80 2.42
C LYS A 76 -27.32 20.14 3.74
N ALA A 77 -26.53 19.24 4.27
CA ALA A 77 -26.83 18.47 5.47
C ALA A 77 -26.31 19.13 6.76
N ILE A 78 -25.21 19.89 6.68
CA ILE A 78 -24.56 20.53 7.83
C ILE A 78 -24.44 22.04 7.66
N GLN A 79 -24.43 22.78 8.80
CA GLN A 79 -24.18 24.21 8.78
C GLN A 79 -22.71 24.51 8.46
N PRO A 80 -22.41 25.54 7.63
CA PRO A 80 -21.04 25.99 7.40
C PRO A 80 -20.35 26.40 8.71
N GLN A 81 -19.14 25.93 8.93
CA GLN A 81 -18.26 26.30 10.05
C GLN A 81 -16.82 26.21 9.58
N VAL A 82 -15.92 26.87 10.30
CA VAL A 82 -14.47 26.73 10.07
C VAL A 82 -14.05 25.27 10.07
N ALA A 83 -13.38 24.86 9.03
CA ALA A 83 -13.06 23.46 8.79
C ALA A 83 -11.60 23.24 8.35
N ILE A 84 -11.13 22.03 8.58
CA ILE A 84 -9.89 21.49 8.03
C ILE A 84 -10.31 20.52 6.92
N TYR A 85 -9.95 20.83 5.67
CA TYR A 85 -10.21 20.00 4.52
C TYR A 85 -8.98 19.12 4.25
N VAL A 86 -9.10 17.83 4.48
CA VAL A 86 -8.02 16.88 4.20
C VAL A 86 -8.24 16.26 2.83
N ILE A 87 -7.36 16.54 1.88
CA ILE A 87 -7.40 15.97 0.52
C ILE A 87 -6.49 14.75 0.49
N SER A 88 -7.08 13.56 0.35
CA SER A 88 -6.40 12.26 0.41
C SER A 88 -6.81 11.32 -0.75
N LEU A 89 -6.78 11.87 -1.96
CA LEU A 89 -7.10 11.15 -3.19
C LEU A 89 -5.93 10.28 -3.65
N GLY A 90 -6.24 9.15 -4.27
CA GLY A 90 -5.26 8.35 -4.98
C GLY A 90 -4.71 9.10 -6.20
N THR A 91 -3.41 8.96 -6.44
CA THR A 91 -2.70 9.53 -7.60
C THR A 91 -2.03 8.42 -8.40
N PRO A 92 -2.81 7.58 -9.13
CA PRO A 92 -2.24 6.53 -9.94
C PRO A 92 -1.38 7.10 -11.06
N LEU A 93 -0.53 6.24 -11.65
CA LEU A 93 0.22 6.62 -12.86
C LEU A 93 -0.71 6.56 -14.08
N GLY A 94 -0.56 7.55 -14.94
CA GLY A 94 -1.12 7.54 -16.29
C GLY A 94 -0.32 6.65 -17.27
N PRO A 95 -0.77 6.53 -18.51
CA PRO A 95 -0.06 5.75 -19.54
C PRO A 95 1.37 6.24 -19.84
N ASP A 96 1.66 7.50 -19.52
CA ASP A 96 2.98 8.14 -19.64
C ASP A 96 3.85 7.97 -18.37
N SER A 97 3.43 7.08 -17.47
CA SER A 97 4.03 6.83 -16.15
C SER A 97 4.08 8.07 -15.23
N LYS A 98 3.28 9.12 -15.52
CA LYS A 98 3.16 10.30 -14.65
C LYS A 98 2.00 10.20 -13.70
N ALA A 99 2.13 10.82 -12.53
CA ALA A 99 1.04 10.92 -11.58
C ALA A 99 -0.17 11.66 -12.18
N MET A 100 -1.33 11.05 -12.07
CA MET A 100 -2.59 11.69 -12.48
C MET A 100 -3.05 12.68 -11.40
N LEU A 101 -2.69 13.94 -11.54
CA LEU A 101 -2.98 15.00 -10.55
C LEU A 101 -4.32 15.71 -10.78
N GLY A 102 -4.95 15.57 -11.96
CA GLY A 102 -6.22 16.21 -12.28
C GLY A 102 -7.32 16.06 -11.22
N PRO A 103 -7.57 14.86 -10.65
CA PRO A 103 -8.52 14.71 -9.55
C PRO A 103 -8.18 15.54 -8.31
N VAL A 104 -6.90 15.66 -7.96
CA VAL A 104 -6.44 16.48 -6.82
C VAL A 104 -6.67 17.96 -7.11
N GLU A 105 -6.33 18.44 -8.30
CA GLU A 105 -6.55 19.83 -8.74
C GLU A 105 -8.03 20.20 -8.73
N ASN A 106 -8.89 19.36 -9.32
CA ASN A 106 -10.33 19.58 -9.39
C ASN A 106 -10.96 19.66 -7.99
N VAL A 107 -10.63 18.71 -7.11
CA VAL A 107 -11.15 18.69 -5.73
C VAL A 107 -10.61 19.89 -4.93
N THR A 108 -9.35 20.25 -5.11
CA THR A 108 -8.79 21.43 -4.43
C THR A 108 -9.49 22.72 -4.87
N GLN A 109 -9.80 22.84 -6.17
CA GLN A 109 -10.61 23.96 -6.70
C GLN A 109 -12.04 23.94 -6.13
N GLU A 110 -12.66 22.77 -6.02
CA GLU A 110 -13.99 22.64 -5.42
C GLU A 110 -13.97 23.05 -3.94
N VAL A 111 -13.02 22.56 -3.14
CA VAL A 111 -12.82 22.95 -1.74
C VAL A 111 -12.64 24.44 -1.61
N ALA A 112 -11.81 25.06 -2.46
CA ALA A 112 -11.54 26.49 -2.45
C ALA A 112 -12.80 27.34 -2.67
N ASN A 113 -13.85 26.81 -3.32
CA ASN A 113 -15.13 27.50 -3.47
C ASN A 113 -15.95 27.58 -2.18
N PHE A 114 -15.71 26.65 -1.24
CA PHE A 114 -16.42 26.62 0.06
C PHE A 114 -15.61 27.20 1.20
N MET A 115 -14.27 27.28 1.07
CA MET A 115 -13.41 27.70 2.15
C MET A 115 -13.44 29.22 2.40
N THR A 116 -13.13 29.59 3.63
CA THR A 116 -12.89 30.95 4.11
C THR A 116 -11.42 31.14 4.45
N GLU A 117 -11.01 32.34 4.84
CA GLU A 117 -9.63 32.63 5.29
C GLU A 117 -9.25 31.94 6.61
N GLU A 118 -10.25 31.44 7.35
CA GLU A 118 -10.04 30.71 8.61
C GLU A 118 -9.78 29.23 8.40
N ASP A 119 -10.13 28.68 7.23
CA ASP A 119 -10.03 27.26 6.91
C ASP A 119 -8.60 26.86 6.52
N LEU A 120 -8.31 25.56 6.62
CA LEU A 120 -7.06 24.96 6.22
C LEU A 120 -7.30 23.85 5.20
N ILE A 121 -6.54 23.84 4.10
CA ILE A 121 -6.37 22.66 3.26
C ILE A 121 -5.15 21.89 3.75
N VAL A 122 -5.36 20.63 4.12
CA VAL A 122 -4.29 19.65 4.35
C VAL A 122 -4.19 18.76 3.12
N LEU A 123 -3.19 18.98 2.27
CA LEU A 123 -2.90 18.09 1.15
C LEU A 123 -2.11 16.88 1.66
N ARG A 124 -2.71 15.69 1.54
CA ARG A 124 -2.14 14.44 2.03
C ARG A 124 -1.94 13.40 0.92
N SER A 125 -2.50 13.64 -0.27
CA SER A 125 -2.24 12.84 -1.48
C SER A 125 -0.76 12.87 -1.82
N THR A 126 -0.20 11.75 -2.27
CA THR A 126 1.17 11.71 -2.80
C THR A 126 1.20 12.38 -4.15
N VAL A 127 1.99 13.44 -4.30
CA VAL A 127 2.03 14.28 -5.50
C VAL A 127 3.48 14.47 -5.98
N ALA A 128 3.62 14.93 -7.22
CA ALA A 128 4.91 15.36 -7.74
C ALA A 128 5.40 16.61 -7.01
N VAL A 129 6.73 16.79 -6.93
CA VAL A 129 7.35 17.96 -6.28
C VAL A 129 6.91 19.26 -6.98
N GLY A 130 6.52 20.26 -6.19
CA GLY A 130 6.01 21.54 -6.66
C GLY A 130 4.50 21.60 -6.90
N THR A 131 3.78 20.48 -6.72
CA THR A 131 2.32 20.44 -6.91
C THR A 131 1.59 21.39 -5.96
N SER A 132 1.97 21.44 -4.69
CA SER A 132 1.34 22.34 -3.70
C SER A 132 1.50 23.80 -4.10
N GLN A 133 2.68 24.20 -4.57
CA GLN A 133 2.94 25.57 -5.05
C GLN A 133 2.15 25.87 -6.33
N HIS A 134 2.02 24.90 -7.23
CA HIS A 134 1.19 25.03 -8.43
C HIS A 134 -0.28 25.27 -8.06
N LEU A 135 -0.85 24.49 -7.14
CA LEU A 135 -2.23 24.67 -6.67
C LEU A 135 -2.47 26.06 -6.09
N ILE A 136 -1.56 26.56 -5.25
CA ILE A 136 -1.66 27.90 -4.65
C ILE A 136 -1.63 28.99 -5.73
N SER A 137 -0.75 28.86 -6.72
CA SER A 137 -0.62 29.86 -7.79
C SER A 137 -1.78 29.84 -8.78
N SER A 138 -2.37 28.67 -9.05
CA SER A 138 -3.46 28.49 -10.01
C SER A 138 -4.85 28.70 -9.41
N ILE A 139 -4.99 28.59 -8.07
CA ILE A 139 -6.27 28.75 -7.35
C ILE A 139 -6.16 29.90 -6.33
N PRO A 140 -6.40 31.15 -6.73
CA PRO A 140 -6.16 32.34 -5.87
C PRO A 140 -6.95 32.38 -4.57
N ARG A 141 -8.01 31.56 -4.44
CA ARG A 141 -8.82 31.47 -3.20
C ARG A 141 -8.16 30.66 -2.10
N ILE A 142 -7.09 29.92 -2.39
CA ILE A 142 -6.35 29.17 -1.38
C ILE A 142 -5.52 30.12 -0.54
N THR A 143 -5.95 30.36 0.70
CA THR A 143 -5.25 31.19 1.67
C THR A 143 -4.28 30.38 2.52
N ASN A 144 -4.72 29.23 3.04
CA ASN A 144 -3.94 28.35 3.89
C ASN A 144 -3.92 26.94 3.33
N LEU A 145 -2.75 26.50 2.91
CA LEU A 145 -2.47 25.11 2.47
C LEU A 145 -1.24 24.57 3.21
N SER A 146 -1.39 23.36 3.73
CA SER A 146 -0.31 22.60 4.34
C SER A 146 -0.15 21.28 3.61
N PHE A 147 1.07 20.90 3.25
CA PHE A 147 1.36 19.54 2.79
C PHE A 147 1.80 18.70 3.98
N CYS A 148 1.09 17.62 4.24
CA CYS A 148 1.29 16.75 5.41
C CYS A 148 1.38 15.29 4.96
N PRO A 149 2.57 14.78 4.62
CA PRO A 149 2.75 13.46 4.04
C PRO A 149 2.25 12.34 4.95
N GLU A 150 1.58 11.35 4.35
CA GLU A 150 1.26 10.09 5.01
C GLU A 150 2.46 9.16 4.99
N ARG A 151 2.82 8.58 6.16
CA ARG A 151 3.96 7.67 6.32
C ARG A 151 3.64 6.38 7.05
N THR A 152 2.37 6.16 7.40
CA THR A 152 1.96 4.93 8.10
C THR A 152 1.95 3.72 7.17
N ILE A 153 2.00 2.54 7.76
CA ILE A 153 1.92 1.28 7.04
C ILE A 153 0.52 0.67 7.18
N GLU A 154 -0.04 0.19 6.07
CA GLU A 154 -1.32 -0.52 6.08
C GLU A 154 -1.29 -1.73 7.03
N GLY A 155 -2.35 -1.89 7.82
CA GLY A 155 -2.49 -2.88 8.89
C GLY A 155 -2.05 -2.37 10.28
N LYS A 156 -1.38 -1.20 10.36
CA LYS A 156 -0.99 -0.53 11.61
C LYS A 156 -1.22 0.98 11.59
N ALA A 157 -1.97 1.50 10.62
CA ALA A 157 -2.09 2.95 10.44
C ALA A 157 -2.72 3.66 11.65
N LEU A 158 -3.75 3.08 12.27
CA LEU A 158 -4.39 3.69 13.44
C LEU A 158 -3.48 3.76 14.67
N GLU A 159 -2.54 2.84 14.83
CA GLU A 159 -1.49 2.88 15.85
C GLU A 159 -0.42 3.92 15.48
N GLU A 160 0.09 3.84 14.25
CA GLU A 160 1.18 4.68 13.78
C GLU A 160 0.81 6.16 13.64
N LEU A 161 -0.46 6.50 13.35
CA LEU A 161 -0.94 7.89 13.35
C LEU A 161 -0.74 8.58 14.70
N SER A 162 -0.79 7.86 15.82
CA SER A 162 -0.58 8.40 17.15
C SER A 162 0.88 8.34 17.63
N THR A 163 1.70 7.45 17.06
CA THR A 163 3.07 7.17 17.55
C THR A 163 4.16 7.74 16.64
N LEU A 164 3.95 7.79 15.34
CA LEU A 164 4.94 8.36 14.42
C LEU A 164 4.92 9.89 14.44
N PRO A 165 6.10 10.55 14.32
CA PRO A 165 6.15 11.98 14.11
C PRO A 165 5.44 12.39 12.82
N GLN A 166 4.49 13.31 12.90
CA GLN A 166 3.84 13.89 11.72
C GLN A 166 4.70 15.04 11.17
N ILE A 167 5.04 14.95 9.89
CA ILE A 167 5.69 16.04 9.17
C ILE A 167 4.62 16.97 8.63
N ILE A 168 4.81 18.28 8.83
CA ILE A 168 3.93 19.33 8.31
C ILE A 168 4.76 20.38 7.56
N SER A 169 4.12 21.07 6.65
CA SER A 169 4.64 22.29 6.01
C SER A 169 3.48 23.26 5.76
N GLY A 170 3.74 24.48 5.39
CA GLY A 170 2.66 25.42 5.12
C GLY A 170 3.10 26.54 4.16
N ASN A 171 2.16 27.04 3.33
CA ASN A 171 2.40 28.19 2.45
C ASN A 171 2.48 29.52 3.21
N THR A 172 1.92 29.57 4.42
CA THR A 172 1.93 30.73 5.32
C THR A 172 2.22 30.28 6.75
N THR A 173 2.66 31.20 7.60
CA THR A 173 2.81 30.96 9.05
C THR A 173 1.48 30.53 9.69
N ARG A 174 0.36 31.08 9.18
CA ARG A 174 -0.97 30.70 9.65
C ARG A 174 -1.32 29.26 9.29
N ALA A 175 -1.10 28.86 8.02
CA ALA A 175 -1.32 27.48 7.56
C ALA A 175 -0.52 26.47 8.40
N LEU A 176 0.76 26.81 8.66
CA LEU A 176 1.64 25.99 9.49
C LEU A 176 1.11 25.86 10.91
N GLY A 177 0.71 26.97 11.56
CA GLY A 177 0.15 26.97 12.91
C GLY A 177 -1.17 26.19 13.02
N LEU A 178 -2.05 26.29 12.01
CA LEU A 178 -3.29 25.51 11.97
C LEU A 178 -3.01 24.00 11.81
N ALA A 179 -2.05 23.63 10.95
CA ALA A 179 -1.65 22.23 10.77
C ALA A 179 -1.00 21.66 12.05
N GLU A 180 -0.12 22.42 12.69
CA GLU A 180 0.51 22.05 13.96
C GLU A 180 -0.55 21.85 15.06
N ALA A 181 -1.47 22.79 15.21
CA ALA A 181 -2.56 22.69 16.19
C ALA A 181 -3.45 21.46 15.95
N TYR A 182 -3.72 21.12 14.69
CA TYR A 182 -4.50 19.95 14.34
C TYR A 182 -3.76 18.65 14.65
N PHE A 183 -2.56 18.47 14.09
CA PHE A 183 -1.83 17.20 14.25
C PHE A 183 -1.33 16.97 15.67
N SER A 184 -1.05 18.01 16.45
CA SER A 184 -0.69 17.88 17.88
C SER A 184 -1.79 17.30 18.74
N THR A 185 -3.05 17.25 18.25
CA THR A 185 -4.14 16.53 18.93
C THR A 185 -4.07 15.02 18.69
N ILE A 186 -3.45 14.59 17.56
CA ILE A 186 -3.45 13.20 17.10
C ILE A 186 -2.14 12.49 17.50
N THR A 187 -1.00 13.18 17.36
CA THR A 187 0.32 12.63 17.69
C THR A 187 1.08 13.55 18.65
N SER A 188 1.94 12.96 19.47
CA SER A 188 2.79 13.71 20.41
C SER A 188 3.99 14.42 19.76
N SER A 189 4.27 14.15 18.49
CA SER A 189 5.42 14.70 17.77
C SER A 189 5.02 15.26 16.41
N VAL A 190 5.17 16.57 16.25
CA VAL A 190 4.96 17.28 14.97
C VAL A 190 6.29 17.93 14.58
N ILE A 191 6.71 17.72 13.33
CA ILE A 191 7.98 18.22 12.79
C ILE A 191 7.69 19.09 11.58
N THR A 192 8.20 20.30 11.59
CA THR A 192 8.03 21.27 10.50
C THR A 192 9.10 21.07 9.42
N ALA A 193 8.66 20.88 8.17
CA ALA A 193 9.52 21.01 7.00
C ALA A 193 9.56 22.48 6.55
N ALA A 194 10.73 22.92 6.11
CA ALA A 194 10.98 24.34 5.77
C ALA A 194 10.14 24.84 4.58
N THR A 195 9.82 23.97 3.62
CA THR A 195 9.01 24.29 2.43
C THR A 195 8.02 23.18 2.12
N LEU A 196 7.02 23.49 1.29
CA LEU A 196 6.06 22.52 0.77
C LEU A 196 6.77 21.42 -0.03
N GLU A 197 7.73 21.81 -0.89
CA GLU A 197 8.51 20.89 -1.71
C GLU A 197 9.37 19.95 -0.87
N THR A 198 9.92 20.42 0.26
CA THR A 198 10.64 19.55 1.19
C THR A 198 9.74 18.45 1.73
N ALA A 199 8.51 18.79 2.13
CA ALA A 199 7.56 17.82 2.65
C ALA A 199 7.07 16.83 1.57
N GLU A 200 6.85 17.30 0.33
CA GLU A 200 6.54 16.44 -0.84
C GLU A 200 7.68 15.46 -1.12
N LEU A 201 8.93 15.95 -1.14
CA LEU A 201 10.13 15.13 -1.35
C LEU A 201 10.34 14.08 -0.28
N ILE A 202 10.10 14.40 1.00
CA ILE A 202 10.26 13.43 2.11
C ILE A 202 9.41 12.18 1.88
N LYS A 203 8.16 12.35 1.40
CA LYS A 203 7.29 11.23 1.11
C LYS A 203 7.86 10.35 0.00
N LEU A 204 8.20 10.95 -1.13
CA LEU A 204 8.73 10.26 -2.30
C LEU A 204 10.09 9.61 -2.00
N ALA A 205 10.99 10.33 -1.34
CA ALA A 205 12.31 9.83 -0.97
C ALA A 205 12.24 8.60 -0.06
N SER A 206 11.34 8.63 0.94
CA SER A 206 11.19 7.51 1.88
C SER A 206 10.75 6.22 1.16
N ASN A 207 9.79 6.31 0.26
CA ASN A 207 9.29 5.14 -0.47
C ASN A 207 10.27 4.69 -1.55
N SER A 208 10.90 5.62 -2.29
CA SER A 208 11.90 5.29 -3.31
C SER A 208 13.16 4.65 -2.72
N PHE A 209 13.59 5.12 -1.53
CA PHE A 209 14.70 4.47 -0.81
C PHE A 209 14.37 3.02 -0.43
N ARG A 210 13.16 2.77 0.04
CA ARG A 210 12.71 1.40 0.35
C ARG A 210 12.68 0.53 -0.90
N ASP A 211 12.17 1.05 -2.01
CA ASP A 211 12.11 0.33 -3.28
C ASP A 211 13.51 -0.01 -3.82
N LEU A 212 14.46 0.94 -3.77
CA LEU A 212 15.88 0.72 -4.09
C LEU A 212 16.52 -0.35 -3.19
N ASN A 213 16.25 -0.31 -1.88
CA ASN A 213 16.83 -1.25 -0.93
C ASN A 213 16.31 -2.68 -1.18
N PHE A 214 15.03 -2.83 -1.50
CA PHE A 214 14.47 -4.11 -1.89
C PHE A 214 15.03 -4.60 -3.25
N ALA A 215 15.16 -3.71 -4.24
CA ALA A 215 15.76 -4.07 -5.52
C ALA A 215 17.22 -4.54 -5.36
N PHE A 216 17.98 -3.88 -4.48
CA PHE A 216 19.33 -4.33 -4.16
C PHE A 216 19.34 -5.71 -3.51
N ALA A 217 18.42 -5.98 -2.57
CA ALA A 217 18.29 -7.29 -1.95
C ALA A 217 17.89 -8.39 -2.97
N ASN A 218 16.97 -8.07 -3.87
CA ASN A 218 16.53 -8.94 -4.94
C ASN A 218 17.68 -9.24 -5.94
N LEU A 219 18.50 -8.24 -6.26
CA LEU A 219 19.71 -8.43 -7.06
C LEU A 219 20.71 -9.36 -6.36
N LEU A 220 20.92 -9.16 -5.05
CA LEU A 220 21.77 -10.08 -4.27
C LEU A 220 21.24 -11.51 -4.28
N ALA A 221 19.91 -11.70 -4.23
CA ALA A 221 19.31 -13.03 -4.34
C ALA A 221 19.64 -13.70 -5.68
N LEU A 222 19.53 -12.97 -6.79
CA LEU A 222 19.89 -13.49 -8.12
C LEU A 222 21.38 -13.84 -8.23
N ILE A 223 22.26 -12.98 -7.70
CA ILE A 223 23.71 -13.25 -7.67
C ILE A 223 24.02 -14.47 -6.78
N SER A 224 23.42 -14.53 -5.62
CA SER A 224 23.60 -15.62 -4.65
C SER A 224 23.20 -16.97 -5.24
N ASP A 225 22.09 -17.00 -5.99
CA ASP A 225 21.63 -18.20 -6.67
C ASP A 225 22.66 -18.74 -7.69
N GLN A 226 23.28 -17.86 -8.50
CA GLN A 226 24.32 -18.22 -9.43
C GLN A 226 25.56 -18.84 -8.77
N HIS A 227 25.85 -18.45 -7.53
CA HIS A 227 27.03 -18.90 -6.78
C HIS A 227 26.72 -19.98 -5.73
N GLY A 228 25.46 -20.41 -5.59
CA GLY A 228 25.05 -21.39 -4.57
C GLY A 228 25.17 -20.84 -3.14
N VAL A 229 25.00 -19.52 -2.95
CA VAL A 229 25.09 -18.84 -1.66
C VAL A 229 23.68 -18.63 -1.08
N ASN A 230 23.54 -18.82 0.24
CA ASN A 230 22.31 -18.48 0.94
C ASN A 230 22.23 -16.96 1.13
N VAL A 231 21.33 -16.28 0.41
CA VAL A 231 21.19 -14.80 0.47
C VAL A 231 20.74 -14.31 1.84
N ASN A 232 19.93 -15.08 2.58
CA ASN A 232 19.48 -14.67 3.92
C ASN A 232 20.64 -14.70 4.93
N GLU A 233 21.49 -15.70 4.85
CA GLU A 233 22.73 -15.76 5.64
C GLU A 233 23.65 -14.59 5.26
N LEU A 234 23.86 -14.36 3.96
CA LEU A 234 24.68 -13.26 3.46
C LEU A 234 24.20 -11.92 4.02
N ILE A 235 22.90 -11.60 3.89
CA ILE A 235 22.33 -10.33 4.34
C ILE A 235 22.38 -10.22 5.86
N SER A 236 22.06 -11.31 6.59
CA SER A 236 22.15 -11.34 8.04
C SER A 236 23.55 -11.01 8.54
N LEU A 237 24.57 -11.64 7.95
CA LEU A 237 25.96 -11.38 8.31
C LEU A 237 26.44 -9.99 7.88
N ALA A 238 26.03 -9.51 6.71
CA ALA A 238 26.36 -8.18 6.22
C ALA A 238 25.81 -7.06 7.12
N ASN A 239 24.60 -7.26 7.68
CA ASN A 239 23.98 -6.32 8.60
C ASN A 239 24.42 -6.49 10.06
N PHE A 240 25.06 -7.62 10.42
CA PHE A 240 25.34 -7.95 11.83
C PHE A 240 26.31 -6.97 12.47
N ARG A 241 25.83 -6.18 13.43
CA ARG A 241 26.60 -5.15 14.16
C ARG A 241 27.37 -4.19 13.25
N TYR A 242 26.81 -3.90 12.06
CA TYR A 242 27.40 -2.98 11.12
C TYR A 242 26.40 -1.87 10.77
N ASP A 243 26.40 -0.83 11.59
CA ASP A 243 25.40 0.27 11.57
C ASP A 243 25.36 1.06 10.24
N ARG A 244 26.30 0.82 9.32
CA ARG A 244 26.32 1.43 7.99
C ARG A 244 25.41 0.70 6.99
N ASN A 245 25.02 -0.54 7.29
CA ASN A 245 24.16 -1.36 6.43
C ASN A 245 22.78 -1.53 7.04
N VAL A 246 21.77 -1.36 6.18
CA VAL A 246 20.37 -1.73 6.44
C VAL A 246 19.85 -2.39 5.16
N ILE A 247 20.49 -3.50 4.75
CA ILE A 247 20.08 -4.25 3.57
C ILE A 247 18.78 -4.99 3.91
N ALA A 248 17.74 -4.79 3.12
CA ALA A 248 16.47 -5.49 3.27
C ALA A 248 16.60 -7.00 2.96
N LEU A 249 15.64 -7.80 3.36
CA LEU A 249 15.49 -9.15 2.85
C LEU A 249 14.86 -9.12 1.45
N PRO A 250 15.26 -10.02 0.53
CA PRO A 250 14.64 -10.11 -0.78
C PRO A 250 13.20 -10.61 -0.68
N GLY A 251 12.39 -10.29 -1.68
CA GLY A 251 10.98 -10.70 -1.75
C GLY A 251 10.21 -9.95 -2.81
N LEU A 252 8.92 -10.23 -2.92
CA LEU A 252 8.03 -9.50 -3.81
C LEU A 252 7.76 -8.10 -3.27
N VAL A 253 7.88 -7.09 -4.13
CA VAL A 253 7.80 -5.67 -3.77
C VAL A 253 6.69 -5.01 -4.58
N GLY A 254 5.47 -5.12 -4.06
CA GLY A 254 4.26 -4.57 -4.63
C GLY A 254 3.57 -3.54 -3.73
N GLY A 255 2.32 -3.30 -4.03
CA GLY A 255 1.42 -2.41 -3.29
C GLY A 255 1.35 -0.99 -3.85
N PRO A 256 0.26 -0.27 -3.52
CA PRO A 256 -0.15 0.96 -4.20
C PRO A 256 0.82 2.14 -4.05
N CYS A 257 1.80 2.04 -3.16
CA CYS A 257 2.77 3.11 -2.92
C CYS A 257 4.09 2.86 -3.65
N LEU A 258 4.74 1.70 -3.41
CA LEU A 258 6.06 1.43 -4.00
C LEU A 258 5.98 1.28 -5.52
N GLU A 259 4.86 0.81 -6.03
CA GLU A 259 4.60 0.66 -7.47
C GLU A 259 4.72 1.98 -8.25
N LYS A 260 4.43 3.14 -7.62
CA LYS A 260 4.34 4.44 -8.33
C LYS A 260 5.29 5.53 -7.83
N ASP A 261 5.65 5.54 -6.54
CA ASP A 261 6.33 6.69 -5.93
C ASP A 261 7.76 6.87 -6.49
N ALA A 262 8.43 5.77 -6.89
CA ALA A 262 9.72 5.83 -7.57
C ALA A 262 9.62 6.52 -8.95
N TYR A 263 8.56 6.25 -9.72
CA TYR A 263 8.29 6.93 -10.99
C TYR A 263 8.01 8.42 -10.78
N ILE A 264 7.21 8.77 -9.77
CA ILE A 264 6.89 10.18 -9.45
C ILE A 264 8.16 10.93 -9.04
N LEU A 265 9.04 10.31 -8.24
CA LEU A 265 10.31 10.92 -7.85
C LEU A 265 11.24 11.08 -9.05
N ALA A 266 11.38 10.07 -9.90
CA ALA A 266 12.25 10.12 -11.09
C ALA A 266 11.87 11.28 -12.03
N GLN A 267 10.57 11.56 -12.18
CA GLN A 267 10.08 12.66 -13.01
C GLN A 267 10.38 14.06 -12.44
N SER A 268 10.65 14.16 -11.14
CA SER A 268 11.00 15.44 -10.51
C SER A 268 12.39 15.94 -10.94
N PHE A 269 13.18 15.08 -11.60
CA PHE A 269 14.51 15.42 -12.08
C PHE A 269 14.72 14.87 -13.50
N ASN A 270 14.63 15.72 -14.51
CA ASN A 270 14.85 15.37 -15.91
C ASN A 270 16.33 15.11 -16.22
N SER A 271 16.86 13.97 -15.80
CA SER A 271 18.26 13.59 -15.96
C SER A 271 18.40 12.06 -16.02
N PRO A 272 19.37 11.51 -16.79
CA PRO A 272 19.70 10.08 -16.80
C PRO A 272 20.06 9.52 -15.41
N PHE A 273 20.44 10.37 -14.45
CA PHE A 273 20.72 9.91 -13.09
C PHE A 273 19.48 9.39 -12.36
N SER A 274 18.26 9.78 -12.77
CA SER A 274 17.03 9.24 -12.24
C SER A 274 16.75 7.79 -12.67
N ASP A 275 17.46 7.28 -13.70
CA ASP A 275 17.31 5.90 -14.20
C ASP A 275 17.64 4.85 -13.12
N ILE A 276 18.41 5.22 -12.10
CA ILE A 276 18.67 4.32 -10.96
C ILE A 276 17.36 3.90 -10.26
N LEU A 277 16.39 4.82 -10.14
CA LEU A 277 15.08 4.54 -9.54
C LEU A 277 14.25 3.64 -10.44
N LEU A 278 14.25 3.93 -11.75
CA LEU A 278 13.49 3.17 -12.74
C LEU A 278 14.03 1.76 -12.90
N ASN A 279 15.36 1.58 -12.98
CA ASN A 279 15.98 0.25 -13.08
C ASN A 279 15.72 -0.59 -11.82
N ALA A 280 15.74 0.01 -10.63
CA ALA A 280 15.39 -0.68 -9.40
C ALA A 280 13.92 -1.14 -9.42
N ARG A 281 13.01 -0.25 -9.84
CA ARG A 281 11.60 -0.58 -9.96
C ARG A 281 11.36 -1.70 -10.96
N HIS A 282 11.98 -1.64 -12.14
CA HIS A 282 11.90 -2.71 -13.13
C HIS A 282 12.39 -4.06 -12.61
N LEU A 283 13.47 -4.09 -11.82
CA LEU A 283 13.92 -5.33 -11.19
C LEU A 283 12.83 -5.89 -10.26
N ASN A 284 12.26 -5.06 -9.39
CA ASN A 284 11.22 -5.47 -8.45
C ASN A 284 9.93 -5.93 -9.16
N GLU A 285 9.51 -5.24 -10.22
CA GLU A 285 8.34 -5.61 -11.03
C GLU A 285 8.49 -6.96 -11.72
N ASN A 286 9.68 -7.24 -12.26
CA ASN A 286 9.93 -8.49 -12.98
C ASN A 286 10.34 -9.66 -12.07
N PHE A 287 10.47 -9.44 -10.77
CA PHE A 287 11.00 -10.48 -9.88
C PHE A 287 10.06 -11.69 -9.75
N ALA A 288 8.73 -11.47 -9.80
CA ALA A 288 7.72 -12.53 -9.74
C ALA A 288 7.77 -13.48 -10.95
N SER A 289 8.26 -13.02 -12.11
CA SER A 289 8.38 -13.84 -13.32
C SER A 289 9.25 -15.08 -13.13
N LYS A 290 10.17 -15.07 -12.16
CA LYS A 290 11.01 -16.23 -11.83
C LYS A 290 10.22 -17.48 -11.48
N ALA A 291 9.02 -17.32 -10.88
CA ALA A 291 8.13 -18.46 -10.63
C ALA A 291 7.61 -19.06 -11.96
N ILE A 292 7.23 -18.19 -12.88
CA ILE A 292 6.73 -18.60 -14.21
C ILE A 292 7.83 -19.23 -15.05
N ASP A 293 9.04 -18.64 -15.04
CA ASP A 293 10.23 -19.20 -15.74
C ASP A 293 10.46 -20.64 -15.26
N PHE A 294 10.47 -20.87 -13.94
CA PHE A 294 10.65 -22.20 -13.39
C PHE A 294 9.54 -23.17 -13.81
N ILE A 295 8.28 -22.79 -13.65
CA ILE A 295 7.12 -23.62 -14.00
C ILE A 295 7.21 -24.03 -15.48
N SER A 296 7.59 -23.12 -16.37
CA SER A 296 7.72 -23.38 -17.81
C SER A 296 8.73 -24.47 -18.13
N THR A 297 9.78 -24.65 -17.31
CA THR A 297 10.79 -25.69 -17.50
C THR A 297 10.31 -27.10 -17.17
N LYS A 298 9.19 -27.26 -16.46
CA LYS A 298 8.70 -28.55 -15.94
C LYS A 298 7.67 -29.25 -16.84
N GLY A 299 7.32 -28.63 -17.99
CA GLY A 299 6.38 -29.22 -18.96
C GLY A 299 4.92 -29.15 -18.49
N VAL A 300 4.33 -27.95 -18.55
CA VAL A 300 2.93 -27.71 -18.17
C VAL A 300 1.94 -28.22 -19.19
N THR A 301 0.76 -28.59 -18.70
CA THR A 301 -0.40 -29.02 -19.49
C THR A 301 -1.63 -28.20 -19.08
N PRO A 302 -2.74 -28.20 -19.85
CA PRO A 302 -3.98 -27.57 -19.41
C PRO A 302 -4.52 -28.09 -18.06
N HIS A 303 -4.13 -29.29 -17.65
CA HIS A 303 -4.58 -29.96 -16.41
C HIS A 303 -3.60 -29.76 -15.25
N THR A 304 -2.48 -29.07 -15.46
CA THR A 304 -1.53 -28.74 -14.39
C THR A 304 -2.22 -27.94 -13.29
N ARG A 305 -2.09 -28.39 -12.05
CA ARG A 305 -2.77 -27.82 -10.89
C ARG A 305 -1.84 -26.94 -10.09
N VAL A 306 -2.25 -25.70 -9.85
CA VAL A 306 -1.46 -24.70 -9.13
C VAL A 306 -2.21 -24.19 -7.91
N LEU A 307 -1.53 -24.21 -6.75
CA LEU A 307 -1.96 -23.56 -5.53
C LEU A 307 -1.19 -22.24 -5.37
N ILE A 308 -1.91 -21.13 -5.24
CA ILE A 308 -1.31 -19.82 -4.97
C ILE A 308 -1.65 -19.40 -3.55
N CYS A 309 -0.64 -19.04 -2.76
CA CYS A 309 -0.75 -18.66 -1.37
C CYS A 309 -0.46 -17.17 -1.20
N GLY A 310 -1.52 -16.38 -1.00
CA GLY A 310 -1.49 -14.93 -0.89
C GLY A 310 -2.03 -14.23 -2.13
N ALA A 311 -3.10 -13.45 -1.95
CA ALA A 311 -3.71 -12.60 -2.97
C ALA A 311 -3.49 -11.11 -2.67
N ALA A 312 -3.39 -10.72 -1.40
CA ALA A 312 -3.01 -9.37 -1.00
C ALA A 312 -1.57 -9.03 -1.45
N PHE A 313 -1.22 -7.75 -1.50
CA PHE A 313 0.15 -7.35 -1.89
C PHE A 313 1.21 -7.65 -0.81
N LYS A 314 0.81 -7.94 0.43
CA LYS A 314 1.68 -8.34 1.55
C LYS A 314 0.90 -9.11 2.61
N GLY A 315 1.62 -9.86 3.48
CA GLY A 315 1.04 -10.58 4.61
C GLY A 315 1.38 -9.97 5.98
N LYS A 316 2.46 -9.18 6.07
CA LYS A 316 2.91 -8.54 7.33
C LYS A 316 3.25 -7.06 7.13
N PRO A 317 2.59 -6.12 7.86
CA PRO A 317 1.33 -6.32 8.58
C PRO A 317 0.21 -6.78 7.64
N VAL A 318 -0.75 -7.49 8.19
CA VAL A 318 -1.87 -8.06 7.43
C VAL A 318 -2.70 -6.96 6.76
N THR A 319 -3.07 -7.17 5.49
CA THR A 319 -4.00 -6.33 4.72
C THR A 319 -4.89 -7.20 3.85
N SER A 320 -6.02 -6.66 3.39
CA SER A 320 -6.86 -7.24 2.33
C SER A 320 -6.67 -6.52 0.99
N ASP A 321 -5.71 -5.59 0.88
CA ASP A 321 -5.51 -4.80 -0.33
C ASP A 321 -4.78 -5.60 -1.41
N THR A 322 -5.43 -5.77 -2.54
CA THR A 322 -4.92 -6.49 -3.71
C THR A 322 -4.26 -5.56 -4.74
N ARG A 323 -4.29 -4.24 -4.55
CA ARG A 323 -3.69 -3.26 -5.48
C ARG A 323 -2.18 -3.41 -5.51
N GLY A 324 -1.62 -3.55 -6.71
CA GLY A 324 -0.18 -3.80 -6.89
C GLY A 324 0.28 -5.17 -6.37
N SER A 325 -0.65 -6.13 -6.16
CA SER A 325 -0.31 -7.51 -5.88
C SER A 325 0.10 -8.23 -7.16
N PHE A 326 1.12 -9.08 -7.06
CA PHE A 326 1.58 -9.92 -8.17
C PHE A 326 0.61 -11.05 -8.54
N ILE A 327 -0.44 -11.27 -7.77
CA ILE A 327 -1.43 -12.31 -8.03
C ILE A 327 -2.03 -12.22 -9.44
N PHE A 328 -2.33 -10.99 -9.90
CA PHE A 328 -2.94 -10.76 -11.21
C PHE A 328 -2.00 -11.14 -12.35
N GLU A 329 -0.72 -10.79 -12.22
CA GLU A 329 0.31 -11.12 -13.20
C GLU A 329 0.59 -12.63 -13.24
N ILE A 330 0.76 -13.25 -12.08
CA ILE A 330 1.00 -14.70 -11.96
C ILE A 330 -0.16 -15.48 -12.58
N VAL A 331 -1.42 -15.16 -12.25
CA VAL A 331 -2.58 -15.86 -12.82
C VAL A 331 -2.65 -15.68 -14.34
N LYS A 332 -2.40 -14.46 -14.86
CA LYS A 332 -2.36 -14.22 -16.31
C LYS A 332 -1.28 -15.07 -16.99
N ASN A 333 -0.07 -15.09 -16.44
CA ASN A 333 1.06 -15.82 -17.01
C ASN A 333 0.85 -17.34 -16.95
N LEU A 334 0.25 -17.89 -15.88
CA LEU A 334 -0.14 -19.29 -15.81
C LEU A 334 -1.16 -19.64 -16.93
N CYS A 335 -2.14 -18.79 -17.15
CA CYS A 335 -3.10 -18.98 -18.24
C CYS A 335 -2.42 -18.88 -19.63
N LEU A 336 -1.44 -18.00 -19.81
CA LEU A 336 -0.66 -17.90 -21.06
C LEU A 336 0.19 -19.15 -21.30
N LEU A 337 0.66 -19.84 -20.27
CA LEU A 337 1.29 -21.15 -20.37
C LEU A 337 0.31 -22.28 -20.73
N GLY A 338 -1.00 -21.99 -20.81
CA GLY A 338 -2.05 -22.95 -21.18
C GLY A 338 -2.75 -23.62 -20.01
N ILE A 339 -2.44 -23.24 -18.74
CA ILE A 339 -3.11 -23.79 -17.55
C ILE A 339 -4.52 -23.22 -17.48
N GLN A 340 -5.52 -24.09 -17.30
CA GLN A 340 -6.93 -23.68 -17.17
C GLN A 340 -7.19 -23.09 -15.78
N LYS A 341 -8.05 -22.05 -15.71
CA LYS A 341 -8.38 -21.35 -14.47
C LYS A 341 -8.95 -22.27 -13.40
N GLU A 342 -9.71 -23.29 -13.80
CA GLU A 342 -10.32 -24.29 -12.93
C GLU A 342 -9.29 -25.14 -12.18
N ASN A 343 -8.05 -25.15 -12.66
CA ASN A 343 -6.91 -25.83 -12.05
C ASN A 343 -6.04 -24.90 -11.18
N ILE A 344 -6.41 -23.63 -11.06
CA ILE A 344 -5.74 -22.66 -10.18
C ILE A 344 -6.60 -22.46 -8.93
N VAL A 345 -5.99 -22.68 -7.76
CA VAL A 345 -6.62 -22.43 -6.46
C VAL A 345 -5.85 -21.32 -5.76
N ILE A 346 -6.58 -20.32 -5.26
CA ILE A 346 -6.00 -19.19 -4.53
C ILE A 346 -6.46 -19.25 -3.08
N ILE A 347 -5.53 -19.09 -2.14
CA ILE A 347 -5.83 -18.96 -0.71
C ILE A 347 -5.23 -17.65 -0.16
N ASP A 348 -6.04 -16.92 0.61
CA ASP A 348 -5.63 -15.73 1.35
C ASP A 348 -6.52 -15.57 2.59
N PRO A 349 -5.97 -15.32 3.80
CA PRO A 349 -6.78 -15.25 5.01
C PRO A 349 -7.63 -13.98 5.15
N LYS A 350 -7.43 -12.98 4.28
CA LYS A 350 -8.08 -11.65 4.40
C LYS A 350 -8.74 -11.14 3.13
N VAL A 351 -8.41 -11.72 1.99
CA VAL A 351 -9.03 -11.38 0.70
C VAL A 351 -10.20 -12.32 0.49
N ASP A 352 -11.40 -11.76 0.26
CA ASP A 352 -12.65 -12.48 0.02
C ASP A 352 -13.24 -12.22 -1.38
N GLU A 353 -12.57 -11.39 -2.19
CA GLU A 353 -12.96 -11.10 -3.56
C GLU A 353 -12.39 -12.13 -4.56
N GLU A 354 -13.01 -12.21 -5.73
CA GLU A 354 -12.51 -13.05 -6.82
C GLU A 354 -11.32 -12.40 -7.53
N ILE A 355 -10.30 -13.20 -7.85
CA ILE A 355 -9.14 -12.77 -8.63
C ILE A 355 -9.27 -13.30 -10.06
N LEU A 356 -9.52 -12.41 -11.01
CA LEU A 356 -9.70 -12.75 -12.44
C LEU A 356 -10.74 -13.85 -12.70
N GLY A 357 -11.80 -13.89 -11.87
CA GLY A 357 -12.86 -14.89 -11.93
C GLY A 357 -12.51 -16.22 -11.21
N ILE A 358 -11.46 -16.23 -10.39
CA ILE A 358 -11.09 -17.37 -9.53
C ILE A 358 -11.43 -17.00 -8.08
N PRO A 359 -12.32 -17.75 -7.40
CA PRO A 359 -12.66 -17.51 -6.00
C PRO A 359 -11.44 -17.67 -5.09
N VAL A 360 -11.27 -16.74 -4.13
CA VAL A 360 -10.24 -16.84 -3.10
C VAL A 360 -10.81 -17.58 -1.89
N LYS A 361 -10.07 -18.56 -1.39
CA LYS A 361 -10.42 -19.31 -0.16
C LYS A 361 -9.67 -18.73 1.03
N SER A 362 -10.28 -18.70 2.20
CA SER A 362 -9.66 -18.17 3.41
C SER A 362 -8.53 -19.04 3.97
N ASN A 363 -8.52 -20.34 3.66
CA ASN A 363 -7.53 -21.30 4.15
C ASN A 363 -7.48 -22.55 3.25
N SER A 364 -6.61 -23.51 3.61
CA SER A 364 -6.41 -24.79 2.91
C SER A 364 -7.40 -25.89 3.29
N SER A 365 -8.34 -25.64 4.19
CA SER A 365 -9.30 -26.68 4.67
C SER A 365 -10.15 -27.21 3.51
N GLY A 366 -10.29 -28.53 3.44
CA GLY A 366 -11.05 -29.20 2.37
C GLY A 366 -10.34 -29.26 1.01
N LEU A 367 -9.07 -28.88 0.94
CA LEU A 367 -8.25 -29.10 -0.26
C LEU A 367 -7.60 -30.48 -0.20
N GLU A 368 -8.30 -31.49 -0.71
CA GLU A 368 -7.81 -32.89 -0.72
C GLU A 368 -7.02 -33.23 -1.99
N ASN A 369 -7.04 -32.37 -2.98
CA ASN A 369 -6.42 -32.62 -4.28
C ASN A 369 -4.93 -32.29 -4.27
N LYS A 370 -4.13 -33.11 -4.98
CA LYS A 370 -2.72 -32.81 -5.21
C LYS A 370 -2.54 -31.66 -6.18
N PHE A 371 -1.46 -30.89 -5.95
CA PHE A 371 -1.04 -29.76 -6.79
C PHE A 371 0.35 -30.10 -7.38
N ASP A 372 0.55 -29.73 -8.64
CA ASP A 372 1.86 -29.84 -9.29
C ASP A 372 2.79 -28.74 -8.76
N PHE A 373 2.22 -27.53 -8.54
CA PHE A 373 2.97 -26.39 -8.03
C PHE A 373 2.22 -25.69 -6.90
N MET A 374 2.99 -25.20 -5.91
CA MET A 374 2.56 -24.19 -4.96
C MET A 374 3.41 -22.94 -5.14
N ILE A 375 2.79 -21.77 -5.22
CA ILE A 375 3.46 -20.47 -5.30
C ILE A 375 3.07 -19.64 -4.08
N GLN A 376 4.03 -19.30 -3.22
CA GLN A 376 3.78 -18.42 -2.09
C GLN A 376 4.15 -16.98 -2.45
N LEU A 377 3.13 -16.09 -2.54
CA LEU A 377 3.29 -14.68 -2.91
C LEU A 377 3.33 -13.74 -1.72
N THR A 378 2.84 -14.17 -0.55
CA THR A 378 2.83 -13.33 0.67
C THR A 378 3.36 -14.08 1.88
N ASP A 379 3.76 -13.32 2.89
CA ASP A 379 4.33 -13.80 4.16
C ASP A 379 3.30 -13.86 5.30
N HIS A 380 2.03 -14.23 5.00
CA HIS A 380 1.03 -14.42 6.06
C HIS A 380 1.49 -15.45 7.09
N ALA A 381 1.27 -15.15 8.39
CA ALA A 381 1.69 -16.02 9.49
C ALA A 381 1.15 -17.44 9.34
N VAL A 382 -0.08 -17.62 8.83
CA VAL A 382 -0.69 -18.93 8.59
C VAL A 382 0.11 -19.82 7.64
N PHE A 383 0.88 -19.22 6.71
CA PHE A 383 1.74 -19.96 5.79
C PHE A 383 3.10 -20.38 6.40
N GLU A 384 3.36 -19.98 7.66
CA GLU A 384 4.53 -20.36 8.44
C GLU A 384 4.20 -21.40 9.53
N GLU A 385 2.91 -21.78 9.68
CA GLU A 385 2.44 -22.74 10.68
C GLU A 385 2.81 -24.18 10.27
N ALA A 386 3.10 -25.02 11.27
CA ALA A 386 3.50 -26.42 11.05
C ALA A 386 2.41 -27.23 10.32
N GLU A 387 1.14 -26.95 10.57
CA GLU A 387 0.01 -27.61 9.91
C GLU A 387 -0.04 -27.29 8.42
N PHE A 388 0.27 -26.05 8.05
CA PHE A 388 0.35 -25.63 6.66
C PHE A 388 1.55 -26.26 5.95
N ASP A 389 2.71 -26.34 6.60
CA ASP A 389 3.90 -27.02 6.08
C ASP A 389 3.62 -28.51 5.86
N GLU A 390 2.89 -29.18 6.77
CA GLU A 390 2.47 -30.58 6.61
C GLU A 390 1.52 -30.75 5.42
N PHE A 391 0.53 -29.87 5.28
CA PHE A 391 -0.38 -29.85 4.14
C PHE A 391 0.38 -29.73 2.82
N VAL A 392 1.24 -28.72 2.70
CA VAL A 392 2.02 -28.44 1.47
C VAL A 392 2.93 -29.63 1.13
N SER A 393 3.61 -30.21 2.13
CA SER A 393 4.50 -31.37 1.94
C SER A 393 3.78 -32.60 1.42
N ARG A 394 2.50 -32.78 1.77
CA ARG A 394 1.67 -33.92 1.33
C ARG A 394 1.01 -33.70 -0.02
N GLN A 395 0.65 -32.44 -0.33
CA GLN A 395 -0.23 -32.11 -1.46
C GLN A 395 0.48 -31.48 -2.65
N CYS A 396 1.69 -30.92 -2.49
CA CYS A 396 2.38 -30.19 -3.53
C CYS A 396 3.66 -30.93 -3.99
N ALA A 397 3.82 -31.09 -5.31
CA ALA A 397 5.02 -31.70 -5.89
C ALA A 397 6.19 -30.70 -5.93
N HIS A 398 5.93 -29.45 -6.30
CA HIS A 398 6.92 -28.38 -6.34
C HIS A 398 6.45 -27.19 -5.53
N ILE A 399 7.37 -26.58 -4.76
CA ILE A 399 7.09 -25.41 -3.92
C ILE A 399 7.97 -24.26 -4.39
N ILE A 400 7.35 -23.14 -4.73
CA ILE A 400 8.00 -21.89 -5.11
C ILE A 400 7.66 -20.85 -4.06
N SER A 401 8.64 -20.42 -3.27
CA SER A 401 8.45 -19.41 -2.25
C SER A 401 9.35 -18.20 -2.48
N PHE A 402 8.77 -17.00 -2.43
CA PHE A 402 9.49 -15.73 -2.40
C PHE A 402 9.86 -15.29 -0.98
N TRP A 403 9.57 -16.13 0.01
CA TRP A 403 9.79 -15.84 1.43
C TRP A 403 10.63 -16.94 2.07
N PRO A 404 11.59 -16.60 2.93
CA PRO A 404 12.44 -17.60 3.57
C PRO A 404 11.60 -18.54 4.43
N LYS A 405 11.70 -19.85 4.17
CA LYS A 405 11.12 -20.88 5.03
C LYS A 405 12.20 -21.45 5.94
N ASN A 406 11.92 -21.50 7.24
CA ASN A 406 12.86 -21.97 8.27
C ASN A 406 13.09 -23.50 8.28
N LYS A 407 12.32 -24.26 7.51
CA LYS A 407 12.46 -25.71 7.38
C LYS A 407 12.55 -26.10 5.91
N ILE A 408 13.53 -26.94 5.58
CA ILE A 408 13.54 -27.71 4.35
C ILE A 408 12.36 -28.67 4.47
N LEU A 409 11.27 -28.39 3.75
CA LEU A 409 10.15 -29.32 3.66
C LEU A 409 10.68 -30.57 2.93
N ASN A 410 10.41 -31.76 3.45
CA ASN A 410 10.76 -33.05 2.84
C ASN A 410 9.90 -33.36 1.59
N ALA A 411 9.50 -32.36 0.84
CA ALA A 411 8.82 -32.50 -0.44
C ALA A 411 9.85 -32.72 -1.56
N ALA A 412 9.48 -33.45 -2.59
CA ALA A 412 10.37 -33.99 -3.60
C ALA A 412 11.24 -32.95 -4.33
N GLU A 413 10.85 -31.70 -4.42
CA GLU A 413 11.66 -30.55 -4.84
C GLU A 413 11.10 -29.26 -4.24
N THR A 414 11.71 -28.74 -3.19
CA THR A 414 11.41 -27.41 -2.67
C THR A 414 12.39 -26.43 -3.27
N ILE A 415 11.93 -25.58 -4.18
CA ILE A 415 12.73 -24.49 -4.72
C ILE A 415 12.43 -23.25 -3.89
N ASN A 416 13.29 -23.01 -2.94
CA ASN A 416 13.42 -21.71 -2.34
C ASN A 416 14.24 -20.86 -3.31
N LEU A 417 13.61 -19.93 -4.02
CA LEU A 417 14.30 -19.01 -4.93
C LEU A 417 15.44 -18.22 -4.27
N PHE A 418 15.64 -18.37 -2.96
CA PHE A 418 16.57 -17.58 -2.15
C PHE A 418 17.55 -18.41 -1.33
N LEU A 419 17.60 -19.72 -1.47
CA LEU A 419 18.48 -20.58 -0.66
C LEU A 419 19.65 -21.20 -1.46
N GLY A 420 19.96 -20.70 -2.64
CA GLY A 420 21.02 -21.30 -3.49
C GLY A 420 20.66 -22.67 -4.01
N GLY A 421 19.39 -22.96 -4.26
CA GLY A 421 18.84 -24.27 -4.54
C GLY A 421 18.18 -24.47 -5.90
N LEU A 422 18.55 -23.71 -6.92
CA LEU A 422 18.19 -24.01 -8.32
C LEU A 422 19.18 -24.97 -8.99
N ARG A 423 19.69 -25.98 -8.27
CA ARG A 423 20.49 -27.06 -8.88
C ARG A 423 19.85 -28.40 -8.70
#